data_14f0e0263704c18d86be6d8103bd480e
#
_entry.id   14f0e0263704c18d86be6d8103bd480e
#
_cell.length_a   1.000
_cell.length_b   1.000
_cell.length_c   1.000
_cell.angle_alpha   90.00
_cell.angle_beta   90.00
_cell.angle_gamma   90.00
#
_symmetry.space_group_name_H-M   'P 1'
#
loop_
_entity.id
_entity.type
_entity.pdbx_description
1 polymer ?
#
loop_
_entity_poly.entity_id
_entity_poly.type
_entity_poly.pdbx_seq_one_letter_code
_entity_poly.pdbx_strand_id
1 'polypeptide(L)'
;NIAIIGLGYVGLPLAIELSKVKKSLISDHKLDRKIFGFDIDLNRIEDLKKGIDKTKEISSEDLANATNLTLNSDTSLLQEADVFIITVPTPINKNKKPDLEALIKASQLVGLSIKSRNLRLKDKGIKNTCVVVYESTVYPGLTEEICIPIIEEYSDEKLNSCQNGYGFVCGYSPERINPGDKLHNLINIKKVTSGSNDEAA
;
A
#
# COMPACT_ATOMS: atom_id res chain seq x y z
N ASN A 1 -7.72 8.72 0.81
CA ASN A 1 -7.74 7.41 1.49
C ASN A 1 -6.52 6.60 1.07
N ILE A 2 -6.04 5.72 1.95
CA ILE A 2 -4.83 4.92 1.74
C ILE A 2 -5.18 3.44 1.88
N ALA A 3 -4.73 2.61 0.93
CA ALA A 3 -4.81 1.16 1.02
C ALA A 3 -3.42 0.56 1.23
N ILE A 4 -3.28 -0.32 2.21
CA ILE A 4 -2.08 -1.11 2.47
C ILE A 4 -2.36 -2.54 2.02
N ILE A 5 -1.59 -3.04 1.07
CA ILE A 5 -1.77 -4.36 0.46
C ILE A 5 -0.73 -5.33 1.04
N GLY A 6 -1.19 -6.24 1.88
CA GLY A 6 -0.38 -7.13 2.70
C GLY A 6 -0.19 -6.61 4.11
N LEU A 7 -0.65 -7.36 5.11
CA LEU A 7 -0.61 -6.97 6.52
C LEU A 7 0.38 -7.84 7.32
N GLY A 8 1.56 -8.02 6.74
CA GLY A 8 2.69 -8.67 7.40
C GLY A 8 3.41 -7.74 8.40
N TYR A 9 4.68 -8.07 8.69
CA TYR A 9 5.54 -7.32 9.62
C TYR A 9 5.90 -5.90 9.14
N VAL A 10 5.66 -5.58 7.86
CA VAL A 10 5.84 -4.23 7.30
C VAL A 10 4.49 -3.49 7.23
N GLY A 11 3.51 -4.09 6.56
CA GLY A 11 2.27 -3.41 6.22
C GLY A 11 1.37 -3.11 7.42
N LEU A 12 1.31 -4.01 8.41
CA LEU A 12 0.49 -3.77 9.59
C LEU A 12 1.03 -2.60 10.43
N PRO A 13 2.33 -2.53 10.80
CA PRO A 13 2.89 -1.38 11.49
C PRO A 13 2.67 -0.07 10.72
N LEU A 14 2.87 -0.09 9.39
CA LEU A 14 2.63 1.09 8.55
C LEU A 14 1.16 1.54 8.60
N ALA A 15 0.21 0.62 8.50
CA ALA A 15 -1.21 0.93 8.59
C ALA A 15 -1.58 1.57 9.94
N ILE A 16 -1.03 1.04 11.03
CA ILE A 16 -1.23 1.58 12.38
C ILE A 16 -0.64 2.98 12.51
N GLU A 17 0.63 3.19 12.11
CA GLU A 17 1.26 4.50 12.21
C GLU A 17 0.53 5.55 11.35
N LEU A 18 0.14 5.22 10.12
CA LEU A 18 -0.66 6.10 9.30
C LEU A 18 -2.02 6.40 9.94
N SER A 19 -2.60 5.48 10.68
CA SER A 19 -3.88 5.72 11.39
C SER A 19 -3.76 6.70 12.55
N LYS A 20 -2.57 6.83 13.17
CA LYS A 20 -2.28 7.75 14.27
C LYS A 20 -2.15 9.21 13.79
N VAL A 21 -1.76 9.43 12.52
CA VAL A 21 -1.53 10.78 11.98
C VAL A 21 -2.87 11.46 11.68
N LYS A 22 -3.24 12.46 12.45
CA LYS A 22 -4.52 13.20 12.34
C LYS A 22 -4.37 14.57 11.67
N LYS A 23 -3.15 15.05 11.46
CA LYS A 23 -2.86 16.35 10.83
C LYS A 23 -1.73 16.20 9.81
N SER A 24 -1.78 17.00 8.75
CA SER A 24 -0.69 17.11 7.79
C SER A 24 0.53 17.75 8.44
N LEU A 25 1.71 17.15 8.25
CA LEU A 25 2.98 17.73 8.72
C LEU A 25 3.41 18.96 7.92
N ILE A 26 2.87 19.12 6.70
CA ILE A 26 3.23 20.23 5.80
C ILE A 26 2.29 21.41 5.97
N SER A 27 0.99 21.16 6.07
CA SER A 27 -0.04 22.22 6.03
C SER A 27 -0.82 22.39 7.33
N ASP A 28 -0.55 21.59 8.36
CA ASP A 28 -1.26 21.51 9.66
C ASP A 28 -2.78 21.26 9.55
N HIS A 29 -3.29 21.00 8.35
CA HIS A 29 -4.70 20.71 8.14
C HIS A 29 -5.06 19.34 8.75
N LYS A 30 -6.27 19.26 9.31
CA LYS A 30 -6.83 17.98 9.79
C LYS A 30 -6.97 17.02 8.62
N LEU A 31 -6.48 15.79 8.80
CA LEU A 31 -6.62 14.71 7.85
C LEU A 31 -7.86 13.88 8.19
N ASP A 32 -8.84 13.95 7.30
CA ASP A 32 -10.04 13.09 7.35
C ASP A 32 -9.89 11.99 6.28
N ARG A 33 -9.09 10.97 6.62
CA ARG A 33 -8.79 9.87 5.70
C ARG A 33 -9.07 8.52 6.34
N LYS A 34 -9.47 7.56 5.53
CA LYS A 34 -9.58 6.15 5.90
C LYS A 34 -8.31 5.41 5.50
N ILE A 35 -7.91 4.45 6.32
CA ILE A 35 -6.86 3.49 6.02
C ILE A 35 -7.52 2.13 5.79
N PHE A 36 -7.28 1.52 4.64
CA PHE A 36 -7.75 0.18 4.31
C PHE A 36 -6.57 -0.78 4.42
N GLY A 37 -6.59 -1.64 5.41
CA GLY A 37 -5.64 -2.75 5.54
C GLY A 37 -6.21 -3.98 4.84
N PHE A 38 -5.61 -4.37 3.74
CA PHE A 38 -6.01 -5.53 2.96
C PHE A 38 -5.01 -6.67 3.10
N ASP A 39 -5.52 -7.86 3.38
CA ASP A 39 -4.74 -9.10 3.27
C ASP A 39 -5.60 -10.20 2.65
N ILE A 40 -4.98 -11.03 1.82
CA ILE A 40 -5.65 -12.18 1.18
C ILE A 40 -5.92 -13.31 2.18
N ASP A 41 -5.14 -13.39 3.26
CA ASP A 41 -5.32 -14.39 4.31
C ASP A 41 -6.47 -14.00 5.26
N LEU A 42 -7.59 -14.67 5.11
CA LEU A 42 -8.78 -14.49 5.96
C LEU A 42 -8.47 -14.71 7.44
N ASN A 43 -7.63 -15.70 7.77
CA ASN A 43 -7.26 -15.97 9.16
C ASN A 43 -6.45 -14.80 9.74
N ARG A 44 -5.57 -14.19 8.92
CA ARG A 44 -4.84 -12.99 9.32
C ARG A 44 -5.80 -11.85 9.67
N ILE A 45 -6.78 -11.59 8.82
CA ILE A 45 -7.78 -10.54 9.04
C ILE A 45 -8.63 -10.83 10.28
N GLU A 46 -9.07 -12.08 10.49
CA GLU A 46 -9.84 -12.46 11.68
C GLU A 46 -9.04 -12.29 12.98
N ASP A 47 -7.79 -12.72 12.99
CA ASP A 47 -6.91 -12.55 14.15
C ASP A 47 -6.71 -11.08 14.49
N LEU A 48 -6.42 -10.25 13.49
CA LEU A 48 -6.23 -8.81 13.68
C LEU A 48 -7.50 -8.13 14.20
N LYS A 49 -8.68 -8.50 13.70
CA LYS A 49 -9.97 -8.01 14.22
C LYS A 49 -10.22 -8.40 15.67
N LYS A 50 -9.63 -9.51 16.14
CA LYS A 50 -9.68 -9.92 17.55
C LYS A 50 -8.57 -9.29 18.40
N GLY A 51 -7.77 -8.39 17.83
CA GLY A 51 -6.65 -7.76 18.51
C GLY A 51 -5.39 -8.65 18.61
N ILE A 52 -5.29 -9.70 17.78
CA ILE A 52 -4.21 -10.67 17.83
C ILE A 52 -3.27 -10.45 16.63
N ASP A 53 -2.06 -9.99 16.89
CA ASP A 53 -1.00 -9.92 15.89
C ASP A 53 0.00 -11.06 16.05
N LYS A 54 -0.06 -12.06 15.14
CA LYS A 54 0.88 -13.20 15.14
C LYS A 54 2.31 -12.82 14.80
N THR A 55 2.55 -11.69 14.15
CA THR A 55 3.90 -11.18 13.88
C THR A 55 4.53 -10.51 15.11
N LYS A 56 3.72 -10.20 16.13
CA LYS A 56 4.12 -9.54 17.38
C LYS A 56 4.77 -8.16 17.20
N GLU A 57 4.45 -7.50 16.09
CA GLU A 57 4.92 -6.14 15.81
C GLU A 57 4.00 -5.09 16.45
N ILE A 58 2.71 -5.39 16.58
CA ILE A 58 1.69 -4.45 17.05
C ILE A 58 0.96 -5.00 18.27
N SER A 59 0.74 -4.14 19.28
CA SER A 59 -0.03 -4.49 20.46
C SER A 59 -1.55 -4.51 20.18
N SER A 60 -2.29 -5.26 21.01
CA SER A 60 -3.76 -5.24 20.96
C SER A 60 -4.34 -3.85 21.23
N GLU A 61 -3.67 -3.05 22.05
CA GLU A 61 -4.05 -1.66 22.35
C GLU A 61 -3.89 -0.76 21.13
N ASP A 62 -2.76 -0.85 20.39
CA ASP A 62 -2.56 -0.09 19.16
C ASP A 62 -3.59 -0.44 18.09
N LEU A 63 -3.93 -1.73 17.95
CA LEU A 63 -5.01 -2.18 17.05
C LEU A 63 -6.36 -1.58 17.42
N ALA A 64 -6.70 -1.59 18.71
CA ALA A 64 -7.97 -1.02 19.20
C ALA A 64 -8.05 0.50 19.01
N ASN A 65 -6.93 1.21 19.13
CA ASN A 65 -6.84 2.66 18.98
C ASN A 65 -6.85 3.14 17.51
N ALA A 66 -6.65 2.25 16.54
CA ALA A 66 -6.62 2.57 15.10
C ALA A 66 -8.05 2.73 14.52
N THR A 67 -8.82 3.68 15.01
CA THR A 67 -10.26 3.84 14.73
C THR A 67 -10.62 4.16 13.29
N ASN A 68 -9.69 4.66 12.48
CA ASN A 68 -9.86 4.93 11.04
C ASN A 68 -9.21 3.85 10.15
N LEU A 69 -8.73 2.75 10.74
CA LEU A 69 -8.24 1.57 10.03
C LEU A 69 -9.37 0.55 9.86
N THR A 70 -9.62 0.16 8.63
CA THR A 70 -10.56 -0.92 8.27
C THR A 70 -9.75 -2.12 7.78
N LEU A 71 -9.82 -3.24 8.50
CA LEU A 71 -9.14 -4.50 8.15
C LEU A 71 -10.10 -5.39 7.37
N ASN A 72 -9.76 -5.76 6.13
CA ASN A 72 -10.62 -6.59 5.29
C ASN A 72 -9.83 -7.37 4.23
N SER A 73 -10.43 -8.46 3.77
CA SER A 73 -10.03 -9.22 2.58
C SER A 73 -10.97 -8.99 1.39
N ASP A 74 -11.96 -8.11 1.53
CA ASP A 74 -12.85 -7.70 0.45
C ASP A 74 -12.16 -6.61 -0.40
N THR A 75 -11.97 -6.92 -1.68
CA THR A 75 -11.35 -6.03 -2.65
C THR A 75 -12.19 -4.81 -3.01
N SER A 76 -13.51 -4.86 -2.76
CA SER A 76 -14.44 -3.78 -3.12
C SER A 76 -14.11 -2.45 -2.42
N LEU A 77 -13.52 -2.48 -1.22
CA LEU A 77 -13.12 -1.28 -0.49
C LEU A 77 -11.93 -0.56 -1.13
N LEU A 78 -11.10 -1.28 -1.87
CA LEU A 78 -9.87 -0.73 -2.46
C LEU A 78 -10.15 0.35 -3.52
N GLN A 79 -11.32 0.31 -4.18
CA GLN A 79 -11.73 1.36 -5.11
C GLN A 79 -11.94 2.74 -4.46
N GLU A 80 -11.96 2.83 -3.13
CA GLU A 80 -12.04 4.10 -2.40
C GLU A 80 -10.66 4.72 -2.10
N ALA A 81 -9.58 4.00 -2.35
CA ALA A 81 -8.23 4.46 -2.07
C ALA A 81 -7.70 5.40 -3.15
N ASP A 82 -6.92 6.38 -2.74
CA ASP A 82 -6.19 7.31 -3.60
C ASP A 82 -4.69 6.98 -3.62
N VAL A 83 -4.20 6.32 -2.57
CA VAL A 83 -2.84 5.84 -2.42
C VAL A 83 -2.87 4.34 -2.13
N PHE A 84 -2.10 3.57 -2.89
CA PHE A 84 -1.91 2.13 -2.69
C PHE A 84 -0.47 1.89 -2.27
N ILE A 85 -0.24 1.23 -1.13
CA ILE A 85 1.09 0.86 -0.65
C ILE A 85 1.17 -0.66 -0.61
N ILE A 86 2.07 -1.22 -1.41
CA ILE A 86 2.23 -2.66 -1.59
C ILE A 86 3.39 -3.13 -0.71
N THR A 87 3.07 -4.00 0.26
CA THR A 87 3.98 -4.51 1.28
C THR A 87 3.98 -6.04 1.34
N VAL A 88 3.64 -6.68 0.23
CA VAL A 88 3.60 -8.15 0.13
C VAL A 88 5.01 -8.75 0.15
N PRO A 89 5.17 -9.99 0.65
CA PRO A 89 6.48 -10.63 0.72
C PRO A 89 7.00 -10.99 -0.69
N THR A 90 8.34 -10.96 -0.82
CA THR A 90 9.08 -11.39 -2.01
C THR A 90 10.14 -12.43 -1.60
N PRO A 91 9.71 -13.65 -1.21
CA PRO A 91 10.63 -14.68 -0.76
C PRO A 91 11.52 -15.19 -1.89
N ILE A 92 12.62 -15.83 -1.56
CA ILE A 92 13.44 -16.55 -2.52
C ILE A 92 12.98 -18.00 -2.62
N ASN A 93 12.88 -18.53 -3.82
CA ASN A 93 12.55 -19.91 -4.06
C ASN A 93 13.74 -20.86 -3.82
N LYS A 94 13.54 -22.17 -3.96
CA LYS A 94 14.58 -23.20 -3.78
C LYS A 94 15.80 -23.02 -4.70
N ASN A 95 15.63 -22.34 -5.84
CA ASN A 95 16.69 -22.04 -6.81
C ASN A 95 17.37 -20.71 -6.54
N LYS A 96 17.15 -20.08 -5.37
CA LYS A 96 17.66 -18.75 -4.97
C LYS A 96 17.22 -17.63 -5.92
N LYS A 97 16.08 -17.81 -6.61
CA LYS A 97 15.45 -16.76 -7.42
C LYS A 97 14.30 -16.12 -6.64
N PRO A 98 14.05 -14.82 -6.80
CA PRO A 98 12.88 -14.18 -6.21
C PRO A 98 11.58 -14.87 -6.66
N ASP A 99 10.70 -15.13 -5.71
CA ASP A 99 9.33 -15.53 -5.99
C ASP A 99 8.47 -14.27 -6.05
N LEU A 100 7.98 -13.95 -7.22
CA LEU A 100 7.24 -12.73 -7.50
C LEU A 100 5.72 -12.92 -7.52
N GLU A 101 5.23 -14.13 -7.23
CA GLU A 101 3.80 -14.45 -7.37
C GLU A 101 2.92 -13.51 -6.55
N ALA A 102 3.27 -13.25 -5.29
CA ALA A 102 2.53 -12.35 -4.43
C ALA A 102 2.54 -10.90 -4.95
N LEU A 103 3.69 -10.46 -5.47
CA LEU A 103 3.86 -9.11 -6.01
C LEU A 103 3.05 -8.92 -7.30
N ILE A 104 3.07 -9.91 -8.20
CA ILE A 104 2.29 -9.91 -9.44
C ILE A 104 0.79 -9.84 -9.11
N LYS A 105 0.30 -10.70 -8.20
CA LYS A 105 -1.10 -10.70 -7.77
C LYS A 105 -1.51 -9.37 -7.12
N ALA A 106 -0.64 -8.78 -6.31
CA ALA A 106 -0.89 -7.47 -5.70
C ALA A 106 -0.98 -6.36 -6.76
N SER A 107 -0.09 -6.39 -7.77
CA SER A 107 -0.11 -5.42 -8.89
C SER A 107 -1.38 -5.56 -9.74
N GLN A 108 -1.82 -6.79 -10.02
CA GLN A 108 -3.09 -7.06 -10.71
C GLN A 108 -4.29 -6.52 -9.92
N LEU A 109 -4.32 -6.81 -8.60
CA LEU A 109 -5.37 -6.33 -7.70
C LEU A 109 -5.43 -4.80 -7.68
N VAL A 110 -4.29 -4.14 -7.55
CA VAL A 110 -4.21 -2.67 -7.56
C VAL A 110 -4.67 -2.11 -8.91
N GLY A 111 -4.25 -2.70 -10.04
CA GLY A 111 -4.72 -2.31 -11.37
C GLY A 111 -6.25 -2.36 -11.49
N LEU A 112 -6.88 -3.47 -11.10
CA LEU A 112 -8.34 -3.61 -11.08
C LEU A 112 -9.02 -2.59 -10.14
N SER A 113 -8.41 -2.32 -9.00
CA SER A 113 -8.93 -1.33 -8.04
C SER A 113 -8.87 0.09 -8.60
N ILE A 114 -7.79 0.46 -9.31
CA ILE A 114 -7.64 1.73 -10.02
C ILE A 114 -8.71 1.86 -11.11
N LYS A 115 -8.93 0.81 -11.90
CA LYS A 115 -9.99 0.79 -12.93
C LYS A 115 -11.36 1.09 -12.33
N SER A 116 -11.74 0.36 -11.29
CA SER A 116 -13.04 0.53 -10.61
C SER A 116 -13.16 1.92 -9.97
N ARG A 117 -12.06 2.41 -9.34
CA ARG A 117 -11.97 3.75 -8.78
C ARG A 117 -12.21 4.83 -9.85
N ASN A 118 -11.51 4.73 -10.99
CA ASN A 118 -11.59 5.72 -12.05
C ASN A 118 -12.96 5.76 -12.68
N LEU A 119 -13.63 4.62 -12.88
CA LEU A 119 -15.03 4.59 -13.32
C LEU A 119 -15.93 5.35 -12.35
N ARG A 120 -15.84 5.06 -11.05
CA ARG A 120 -16.61 5.74 -9.99
C ARG A 120 -16.34 7.25 -9.94
N LEU A 121 -15.10 7.68 -10.15
CA LEU A 121 -14.73 9.10 -10.15
C LEU A 121 -15.23 9.81 -11.42
N LYS A 122 -15.16 9.15 -12.58
CA LYS A 122 -15.70 9.66 -13.86
C LYS A 122 -17.19 9.93 -13.75
N ASP A 123 -17.96 9.01 -13.16
CA ASP A 123 -19.40 9.17 -12.94
C ASP A 123 -19.73 10.38 -12.05
N LYS A 124 -18.83 10.74 -11.15
CA LYS A 124 -18.97 11.90 -10.25
C LYS A 124 -18.34 13.18 -10.78
N GLY A 125 -17.71 13.15 -11.95
CA GLY A 125 -16.98 14.29 -12.50
C GLY A 125 -15.75 14.71 -11.69
N ILE A 126 -15.21 13.82 -10.83
CA ILE A 126 -14.06 14.09 -9.97
C ILE A 126 -12.80 13.60 -10.68
N LYS A 127 -11.81 14.47 -10.80
CA LYS A 127 -10.47 14.16 -11.32
C LYS A 127 -9.49 14.04 -10.17
N ASN A 128 -8.87 12.88 -10.06
CA ASN A 128 -7.85 12.63 -9.03
C ASN A 128 -6.95 11.47 -9.46
N THR A 129 -5.67 11.76 -9.66
CA THR A 129 -4.64 10.75 -9.95
C THR A 129 -4.37 9.91 -8.70
N CYS A 130 -4.09 8.63 -8.86
CA CYS A 130 -3.70 7.81 -7.72
C CYS A 130 -2.19 7.59 -7.66
N VAL A 131 -1.71 7.27 -6.46
CA VAL A 131 -0.30 6.97 -6.18
C VAL A 131 -0.19 5.49 -5.83
N VAL A 132 0.75 4.79 -6.47
CA VAL A 132 1.10 3.40 -6.13
C VAL A 132 2.52 3.37 -5.61
N VAL A 133 2.73 2.87 -4.41
CA VAL A 133 4.05 2.77 -3.78
C VAL A 133 4.39 1.30 -3.53
N TYR A 134 5.55 0.87 -3.99
CA TYR A 134 6.09 -0.44 -3.66
C TYR A 134 7.07 -0.30 -2.48
N GLU A 135 6.77 -0.99 -1.39
CA GLU A 135 7.67 -1.14 -0.23
C GLU A 135 8.26 -2.54 -0.13
N SER A 136 7.78 -3.48 -0.95
CA SER A 136 8.35 -4.83 -1.04
C SER A 136 9.80 -4.78 -1.52
N THR A 137 10.66 -5.63 -0.97
CA THR A 137 12.06 -5.73 -1.40
C THR A 137 12.14 -6.34 -2.80
N VAL A 138 12.69 -5.61 -3.76
CA VAL A 138 12.79 -6.02 -5.16
C VAL A 138 14.19 -5.70 -5.71
N TYR A 139 14.59 -6.39 -6.79
CA TYR A 139 15.82 -6.06 -7.51
C TYR A 139 15.60 -4.84 -8.42
N PRO A 140 16.67 -4.11 -8.78
CA PRO A 140 16.59 -2.94 -9.66
C PRO A 140 15.91 -3.27 -10.99
N GLY A 141 14.98 -2.42 -11.42
CA GLY A 141 14.23 -2.56 -12.67
C GLY A 141 12.92 -3.35 -12.54
N LEU A 142 12.71 -4.12 -11.46
CA LEU A 142 11.52 -4.97 -11.35
C LEU A 142 10.23 -4.15 -11.32
N THR A 143 10.22 -3.03 -10.63
CA THR A 143 9.03 -2.16 -10.56
C THR A 143 8.64 -1.68 -11.96
N GLU A 144 9.61 -1.21 -12.74
CA GLU A 144 9.41 -0.64 -14.07
C GLU A 144 9.13 -1.71 -15.13
N GLU A 145 9.81 -2.86 -15.04
CA GLU A 145 9.76 -3.88 -16.09
C GLU A 145 8.61 -4.88 -15.91
N ILE A 146 8.15 -5.08 -14.67
CA ILE A 146 7.11 -6.08 -14.37
C ILE A 146 5.88 -5.45 -13.71
N CYS A 147 6.06 -4.72 -12.61
CA CYS A 147 4.92 -4.27 -11.80
C CYS A 147 4.08 -3.21 -12.53
N ILE A 148 4.71 -2.18 -13.07
CA ILE A 148 4.03 -1.09 -13.78
C ILE A 148 3.27 -1.62 -15.02
N PRO A 149 3.85 -2.43 -15.92
CA PRO A 149 3.12 -3.03 -17.04
C PRO A 149 1.87 -3.80 -16.62
N ILE A 150 1.92 -4.53 -15.49
CA ILE A 150 0.76 -5.25 -14.96
C ILE A 150 -0.32 -4.25 -14.50
N ILE A 151 0.05 -3.20 -13.77
CA ILE A 151 -0.93 -2.19 -13.37
C ILE A 151 -1.56 -1.54 -14.60
N GLU A 152 -0.76 -1.18 -15.63
CA GLU A 152 -1.27 -0.60 -16.86
C GLU A 152 -2.28 -1.51 -17.58
N GLU A 153 -1.97 -2.81 -17.68
CA GLU A 153 -2.84 -3.80 -18.30
C GLU A 153 -4.18 -3.92 -17.58
N TYR A 154 -4.16 -4.00 -16.25
CA TYR A 154 -5.36 -4.26 -15.45
C TYR A 154 -6.16 -3.00 -15.12
N SER A 155 -5.56 -1.82 -15.16
CA SER A 155 -6.23 -0.55 -14.91
C SER A 155 -6.80 0.12 -16.16
N ASP A 156 -6.33 -0.26 -17.35
CA ASP A 156 -6.55 0.45 -18.63
C ASP A 156 -6.00 1.89 -18.60
N GLU A 157 -5.05 2.19 -17.72
CA GLU A 157 -4.42 3.50 -17.59
C GLU A 157 -2.90 3.37 -17.80
N LYS A 158 -2.26 4.48 -18.17
CA LYS A 158 -0.81 4.51 -18.36
C LYS A 158 -0.10 5.24 -17.23
N LEU A 159 1.11 4.79 -16.91
CA LEU A 159 1.99 5.48 -15.95
C LEU A 159 2.17 6.95 -16.37
N ASN A 160 2.10 7.86 -15.40
CA ASN A 160 2.25 9.31 -15.60
C ASN A 160 1.25 9.93 -16.59
N SER A 161 0.19 9.23 -17.00
CA SER A 161 -0.82 9.76 -17.92
C SER A 161 -1.91 10.56 -17.18
N CYS A 162 -1.49 11.50 -16.35
CA CYS A 162 -2.38 12.25 -15.46
C CYS A 162 -3.08 13.43 -16.14
N GLN A 163 -2.90 13.64 -17.45
CA GLN A 163 -3.43 14.79 -18.20
C GLN A 163 -4.95 14.92 -18.13
N ASN A 164 -5.66 13.81 -18.02
CA ASN A 164 -7.11 13.80 -17.88
C ASN A 164 -7.57 13.79 -16.40
N GLY A 165 -6.64 13.80 -15.44
CA GLY A 165 -6.92 13.69 -14.01
C GLY A 165 -7.29 12.26 -13.57
N TYR A 166 -7.02 11.26 -14.40
CA TYR A 166 -7.13 9.84 -14.12
C TYR A 166 -5.79 9.21 -14.49
N GLY A 167 -5.49 8.05 -14.02
CA GLY A 167 -4.20 7.43 -14.21
C GLY A 167 -3.48 7.26 -12.88
N PHE A 168 -2.22 6.91 -12.92
CA PHE A 168 -1.44 6.70 -11.73
C PHE A 168 0.00 7.17 -11.89
N VAL A 169 0.61 7.48 -10.76
CA VAL A 169 2.06 7.65 -10.60
C VAL A 169 2.57 6.54 -9.71
N CYS A 170 3.84 6.17 -9.86
CA CYS A 170 4.43 5.07 -9.11
C CYS A 170 5.65 5.52 -8.33
N GLY A 171 5.74 5.09 -7.07
CA GLY A 171 6.89 5.30 -6.21
C GLY A 171 7.47 3.98 -5.70
N TYR A 172 8.72 4.04 -5.26
CA TYR A 172 9.41 2.95 -4.60
C TYR A 172 10.05 3.45 -3.31
N SER A 173 9.81 2.74 -2.22
CA SER A 173 10.35 3.06 -0.90
C SER A 173 10.73 1.75 -0.20
N PRO A 174 11.97 1.26 -0.35
CA PRO A 174 12.38 -0.03 0.20
C PRO A 174 12.23 -0.07 1.71
N GLU A 175 11.77 -1.22 2.23
CA GLU A 175 11.74 -1.45 3.66
C GLU A 175 13.17 -1.54 4.21
N ARG A 176 13.40 -0.86 5.34
CA ARG A 176 14.71 -0.78 6.00
C ARG A 176 14.66 -1.19 7.47
N ILE A 177 13.52 -1.69 7.95
CA ILE A 177 13.34 -2.16 9.32
C ILE A 177 13.72 -3.63 9.41
N ASN A 178 14.55 -3.98 10.38
CA ASN A 178 14.79 -5.38 10.71
C ASN A 178 13.68 -5.88 11.64
N PRO A 179 13.04 -7.03 11.34
CA PRO A 179 12.04 -7.61 12.21
C PRO A 179 12.53 -7.73 13.65
N GLY A 180 11.75 -7.21 14.61
CA GLY A 180 12.09 -7.24 16.03
C GLY A 180 13.07 -6.15 16.50
N ASP A 181 13.54 -5.24 15.63
CA ASP A 181 14.36 -4.09 16.03
C ASP A 181 13.47 -3.01 16.67
N LYS A 182 13.61 -2.86 17.99
CA LYS A 182 12.85 -1.86 18.78
C LYS A 182 13.46 -0.46 18.74
N LEU A 183 14.70 -0.33 18.31
CA LEU A 183 15.42 0.96 18.27
C LEU A 183 15.20 1.70 16.95
N HIS A 184 15.19 0.96 15.83
CA HIS A 184 14.97 1.51 14.51
C HIS A 184 13.57 1.13 14.02
N ASN A 185 12.58 1.88 14.46
CA ASN A 185 11.18 1.69 14.09
C ASN A 185 10.78 2.61 12.92
N LEU A 186 9.58 2.41 12.41
CA LEU A 186 9.04 3.15 11.26
C LEU A 186 9.11 4.69 11.43
N ILE A 187 9.03 5.18 12.67
CA ILE A 187 9.02 6.63 12.97
C ILE A 187 10.42 7.23 12.89
N ASN A 188 11.46 6.46 13.27
CA ASN A 188 12.82 6.96 13.45
C ASN A 188 13.74 6.68 12.26
N ILE A 189 13.35 5.76 11.37
CA ILE A 189 14.19 5.38 10.24
C ILE A 189 14.06 6.38 9.10
N LYS A 190 15.19 6.79 8.51
CA LYS A 190 15.17 7.59 7.29
C LYS A 190 14.84 6.69 6.12
N LYS A 191 13.66 6.87 5.54
CA LYS A 191 13.26 6.17 4.32
C LYS A 191 13.85 6.86 3.09
N VAL A 192 14.26 6.06 2.12
CA VAL A 192 14.61 6.53 0.78
C VAL A 192 13.36 6.37 -0.07
N THR A 193 12.96 7.42 -0.75
CA THR A 193 11.84 7.39 -1.69
C THR A 193 12.32 7.74 -3.08
N SER A 194 11.72 7.13 -4.08
CA SER A 194 11.89 7.50 -5.49
C SER A 194 10.52 7.46 -6.16
N GLY A 195 10.37 8.24 -7.22
CA GLY A 195 9.10 8.32 -7.96
C GLY A 195 9.32 8.27 -9.47
N SER A 196 8.27 7.89 -10.18
CA SER A 196 8.23 7.88 -11.64
C SER A 196 8.25 9.30 -12.25
N ASN A 197 7.98 10.30 -11.44
CA ASN A 197 8.10 11.73 -11.74
C ASN A 197 8.23 12.51 -10.42
N ASP A 198 8.42 13.83 -10.49
CA ASP A 198 8.60 14.70 -9.32
C ASP A 198 7.36 14.72 -8.40
N GLU A 199 6.16 14.48 -8.93
CA GLU A 199 4.92 14.42 -8.14
C GLU A 199 4.86 13.13 -7.30
N ALA A 200 5.46 12.03 -7.78
CA ALA A 200 5.47 10.74 -7.12
C ALA A 200 6.61 10.60 -6.09
N ALA A 201 7.65 11.40 -6.19
CA ALA A 201 8.82 11.37 -5.30
C ALA A 201 8.60 12.20 -4.03
#